data_03e8051f6a8bb3392b6398f10fa4e812
#
_entry.id   03e8051f6a8bb3392b6398f10fa4e812
#
_cell.length_a   1.000
_cell.length_b   1.000
_cell.length_c   1.000
_cell.angle_alpha   90.00
_cell.angle_beta   90.00
_cell.angle_gamma   90.00
#
_symmetry.space_group_name_H-M   'P 1'
#
loop_
_entity.id
_entity.type
_entity.pdbx_description
1 polymer ?
#
loop_
_entity_poly.entity_id
_entity_poly.type
_entity_poly.pdbx_seq_one_letter_code
_entity_poly.pdbx_strand_id
1 'polypeptide(L)'
;KKKSLYDRLGGLDAIKQVIADFVGNVAADERINGRFANADIEHLKTMLVEQVCEATGGPCKYSGKDMVTAHTGMNLTDDEFNALVEDLVTTLDKFQVAQAEKDELLGALGGMKGDIVGK
;
A
#
# COMPACT_ATOMS: atom_id res chain seq x y z
N LYS A 1 -13.23 -12.94 -20.69
CA LYS A 1 -12.06 -12.93 -19.83
C LYS A 1 -12.28 -11.99 -18.66
N LYS A 2 -11.93 -12.43 -17.47
CA LYS A 2 -11.94 -11.56 -16.31
C LYS A 2 -10.79 -10.58 -16.39
N LYS A 3 -11.08 -9.32 -16.10
CA LYS A 3 -10.03 -8.32 -15.96
C LYS A 3 -9.26 -8.57 -14.67
N SER A 4 -7.96 -8.29 -14.68
CA SER A 4 -7.16 -8.34 -13.48
C SER A 4 -7.64 -7.26 -12.50
N LEU A 5 -7.27 -7.39 -11.24
CA LEU A 5 -7.56 -6.33 -10.26
C LEU A 5 -6.95 -5.01 -10.71
N TYR A 6 -5.75 -5.06 -11.30
CA TYR A 6 -5.09 -3.90 -11.88
C TYR A 6 -6.02 -3.15 -12.85
N ASP A 7 -6.60 -3.88 -13.81
CA ASP A 7 -7.49 -3.28 -14.80
C ASP A 7 -8.77 -2.75 -14.17
N ARG A 8 -9.32 -3.48 -13.20
CA ARG A 8 -10.56 -3.08 -12.52
C ARG A 8 -10.37 -1.83 -11.66
N LEU A 9 -9.16 -1.60 -11.15
CA LEU A 9 -8.84 -0.39 -10.39
C LEU A 9 -8.64 0.83 -11.28
N GLY A 10 -8.49 0.64 -12.58
CA GLY A 10 -8.34 1.74 -13.53
C GLY A 10 -6.94 1.88 -14.12
N GLY A 11 -6.07 0.93 -13.89
CA GLY A 11 -4.73 0.90 -14.45
C GLY A 11 -3.71 1.71 -13.65
N LEU A 12 -2.55 1.90 -14.24
CA LEU A 12 -1.40 2.52 -13.55
C LEU A 12 -1.68 3.95 -13.07
N ASP A 13 -2.32 4.77 -13.90
CA ASP A 13 -2.60 6.15 -13.52
C ASP A 13 -3.49 6.24 -12.28
N ALA A 14 -4.50 5.36 -12.20
CA ALA A 14 -5.38 5.31 -11.04
C ALA A 14 -4.61 4.86 -9.80
N ILE A 15 -3.75 3.85 -9.93
CA ILE A 15 -2.91 3.38 -8.83
C ILE A 15 -2.00 4.49 -8.33
N LYS A 16 -1.38 5.25 -9.23
CA LYS A 16 -0.52 6.39 -8.85
C LYS A 16 -1.29 7.42 -8.03
N GLN A 17 -2.51 7.74 -8.43
CA GLN A 17 -3.35 8.70 -7.70
C GLN A 17 -3.73 8.17 -6.31
N VAL A 18 -4.13 6.91 -6.24
CA VAL A 18 -4.48 6.28 -4.97
C VAL A 18 -3.28 6.29 -4.03
N ILE A 19 -2.11 5.91 -4.51
CA ILE A 19 -0.90 5.87 -3.68
C ILE A 19 -0.50 7.27 -3.22
N ALA A 20 -0.60 8.28 -4.08
CA ALA A 20 -0.27 9.66 -3.70
C ALA A 20 -1.17 10.13 -2.55
N ASP A 21 -2.47 9.89 -2.63
CA ASP A 21 -3.41 10.25 -1.56
C ASP A 21 -3.19 9.39 -0.31
N PHE A 22 -2.92 8.10 -0.48
CA PHE A 22 -2.64 7.21 0.63
C PHE A 22 -1.41 7.69 1.42
N VAL A 23 -0.32 8.03 0.74
CA VAL A 23 0.89 8.54 1.40
C VAL A 23 0.60 9.85 2.10
N GLY A 24 -0.23 10.72 1.51
CA GLY A 24 -0.67 11.95 2.16
C GLY A 24 -1.43 11.68 3.45
N ASN A 25 -2.32 10.70 3.45
CA ASN A 25 -3.08 10.30 4.64
C ASN A 25 -2.15 9.73 5.71
N VAL A 26 -1.18 8.92 5.31
CA VAL A 26 -0.18 8.36 6.24
C VAL A 26 0.65 9.47 6.87
N ALA A 27 1.07 10.45 6.09
CA ALA A 27 1.86 11.57 6.58
C ALA A 27 1.08 12.43 7.60
N ALA A 28 -0.25 12.43 7.48
CA ALA A 28 -1.12 13.15 8.41
C ALA A 28 -1.55 12.30 9.60
N ASP A 29 -1.30 11.00 9.58
CA ASP A 29 -1.72 10.08 10.63
C ASP A 29 -0.67 10.03 11.73
N GLU A 30 -0.95 10.69 12.84
CA GLU A 30 -0.02 10.81 13.96
C GLU A 30 0.36 9.46 14.58
N ARG A 31 -0.46 8.43 14.38
CA ARG A 31 -0.18 7.10 14.91
C ARG A 31 1.05 6.45 14.26
N ILE A 32 1.36 6.82 13.02
CA ILE A 32 2.40 6.16 12.24
C ILE A 32 3.34 7.10 11.49
N ASN A 33 3.03 8.39 11.40
CA ASN A 33 3.81 9.31 10.57
C ASN A 33 5.27 9.48 11.05
N GLY A 34 5.53 9.26 12.32
CA GLY A 34 6.89 9.33 12.86
C GLY A 34 7.84 8.31 12.22
N ARG A 35 7.31 7.19 11.73
CA ARG A 35 8.10 6.17 11.05
C ARG A 35 8.63 6.65 9.70
N PHE A 36 8.00 7.68 9.13
CA PHE A 36 8.32 8.19 7.80
C PHE A 36 9.03 9.55 7.85
N ALA A 37 9.35 10.04 9.04
CA ALA A 37 9.93 11.38 9.23
C ALA A 37 11.24 11.58 8.45
N ASN A 38 12.03 10.54 8.31
CA ASN A 38 13.31 10.58 7.60
C ASN A 38 13.28 9.82 6.27
N ALA A 39 12.09 9.41 5.82
CA ALA A 39 11.96 8.65 4.59
C ALA A 39 11.92 9.57 3.37
N ASP A 40 12.45 9.06 2.25
CA ASP A 40 12.28 9.72 0.96
C ASP A 40 10.88 9.37 0.45
N ILE A 41 9.96 10.31 0.63
CA ILE A 41 8.54 10.11 0.31
C ILE A 41 8.34 9.82 -1.17
N GLU A 42 9.06 10.49 -2.06
CA GLU A 42 8.91 10.25 -3.50
C GLU A 42 9.38 8.84 -3.87
N HIS A 43 10.46 8.37 -3.28
CA HIS A 43 10.93 7.01 -3.48
C HIS A 43 9.92 6.00 -2.91
N LEU A 44 9.37 6.28 -1.73
CA LEU A 44 8.35 5.44 -1.11
C LEU A 44 7.13 5.31 -2.01
N LYS A 45 6.63 6.42 -2.57
CA LYS A 45 5.49 6.38 -3.48
C LYS A 45 5.79 5.50 -4.69
N THR A 46 6.97 5.66 -5.30
CA THR A 46 7.36 4.86 -6.46
C THR A 46 7.36 3.38 -6.13
N MET A 47 7.94 3.01 -5.00
CA MET A 47 7.99 1.61 -4.58
C MET A 47 6.60 1.04 -4.33
N LEU A 48 5.72 1.80 -3.68
CA LEU A 48 4.35 1.37 -3.41
C LEU A 48 3.55 1.20 -4.69
N VAL A 49 3.72 2.11 -5.65
CA VAL A 49 3.05 2.00 -6.96
C VAL A 49 3.47 0.69 -7.66
N GLU A 50 4.76 0.41 -7.69
CA GLU A 50 5.27 -0.81 -8.30
C GLU A 50 4.73 -2.06 -7.59
N GLN A 51 4.74 -2.04 -6.27
CA GLN A 51 4.26 -3.17 -5.47
C GLN A 51 2.79 -3.44 -5.68
N VAL A 52 1.95 -2.41 -5.63
CA VAL A 52 0.52 -2.56 -5.85
C VAL A 52 0.24 -2.98 -7.29
N CYS A 53 0.93 -2.39 -8.25
CA CYS A 53 0.80 -2.74 -9.66
C CYS A 53 1.09 -4.23 -9.88
N GLU A 54 2.19 -4.73 -9.33
CA GLU A 54 2.54 -6.15 -9.45
C GLU A 54 1.53 -7.04 -8.73
N ALA A 55 1.16 -6.67 -7.50
CA ALA A 55 0.24 -7.47 -6.68
C ALA A 55 -1.14 -7.57 -7.30
N THR A 56 -1.54 -6.60 -8.11
CA THR A 56 -2.86 -6.56 -8.73
C THR A 56 -2.89 -7.15 -10.15
N GLY A 57 -1.77 -7.70 -10.60
CA GLY A 57 -1.69 -8.33 -11.91
C GLY A 57 -1.31 -7.39 -13.05
N GLY A 58 -0.79 -6.21 -12.73
CA GLY A 58 -0.33 -5.26 -13.72
C GLY A 58 1.03 -5.63 -14.33
N PRO A 59 1.51 -4.83 -15.27
CA PRO A 59 2.75 -5.13 -15.99
C PRO A 59 4.02 -4.76 -15.22
N CYS A 60 3.90 -4.19 -14.05
CA CYS A 60 5.04 -3.70 -13.28
C CYS A 60 5.74 -4.83 -12.54
N LYS A 61 7.02 -4.61 -12.25
CA LYS A 61 7.77 -5.49 -11.35
C LYS A 61 8.30 -4.65 -10.19
N TYR A 62 8.09 -5.15 -8.98
CA TYR A 62 8.60 -4.47 -7.80
C TYR A 62 10.13 -4.57 -7.78
N SER A 63 10.80 -3.43 -7.80
CA SER A 63 12.26 -3.35 -7.84
C SER A 63 12.87 -3.05 -6.48
N GLY A 64 12.06 -2.84 -5.45
CA GLY A 64 12.54 -2.52 -4.11
C GLY A 64 12.93 -3.76 -3.33
N LYS A 65 13.28 -3.54 -2.06
CA LYS A 65 13.59 -4.63 -1.14
C LYS A 65 12.33 -5.43 -0.83
N ASP A 66 12.49 -6.73 -0.57
CA ASP A 66 11.34 -7.53 -0.12
C ASP A 66 10.83 -6.99 1.23
N MET A 67 9.61 -7.40 1.59
CA MET A 67 8.95 -6.85 2.78
C MET A 67 9.71 -7.16 4.06
N VAL A 68 10.25 -8.35 4.18
CA VAL A 68 11.02 -8.73 5.36
C VAL A 68 12.25 -7.83 5.50
N THR A 69 13.01 -7.68 4.42
CA THR A 69 14.23 -6.86 4.42
C THR A 69 13.91 -5.38 4.66
N ALA A 70 12.87 -4.87 3.99
CA ALA A 70 12.50 -3.46 4.09
C ALA A 70 12.04 -3.09 5.51
N HIS A 71 11.48 -4.03 6.26
CA HIS A 71 10.92 -3.77 7.58
C HIS A 71 11.76 -4.34 8.74
N THR A 72 12.88 -4.99 8.44
CA THR A 72 13.77 -5.52 9.46
C THR A 72 14.28 -4.39 10.36
N GLY A 73 14.14 -4.57 11.66
CA GLY A 73 14.58 -3.58 12.65
C GLY A 73 13.57 -2.50 12.97
N MET A 74 12.44 -2.45 12.27
CA MET A 74 11.41 -1.44 12.53
C MET A 74 10.51 -1.80 13.70
N ASN A 75 10.37 -3.08 13.99
CA ASN A 75 9.51 -3.59 15.08
C ASN A 75 8.09 -3.03 15.01
N LEU A 76 7.51 -3.05 13.82
CA LEU A 76 6.15 -2.56 13.62
C LEU A 76 5.17 -3.40 14.42
N THR A 77 4.18 -2.73 15.02
CA THR A 77 3.14 -3.40 15.81
C THR A 77 1.91 -3.67 14.95
N ASP A 78 1.03 -4.56 15.44
CA ASP A 78 -0.27 -4.81 14.81
C ASP A 78 -1.06 -3.51 14.71
N ASP A 79 -1.04 -2.67 15.75
CA ASP A 79 -1.77 -1.41 15.75
C ASP A 79 -1.27 -0.47 14.67
N GLU A 80 0.04 -0.41 14.45
CA GLU A 80 0.62 0.41 13.38
C GLU A 80 0.23 -0.10 12.01
N PHE A 81 0.25 -1.42 11.82
CA PHE A 81 -0.19 -2.02 10.57
C PHE A 81 -1.66 -1.74 10.31
N ASN A 82 -2.50 -1.88 11.35
CA ASN A 82 -3.94 -1.61 11.24
C ASN A 82 -4.20 -0.14 10.90
N ALA A 83 -3.44 0.79 11.49
CA ALA A 83 -3.56 2.21 11.16
C ALA A 83 -3.26 2.47 9.69
N LEU A 84 -2.23 1.82 9.16
CA LEU A 84 -1.86 1.93 7.75
C LEU A 84 -2.99 1.41 6.85
N VAL A 85 -3.58 0.27 7.21
CA VAL A 85 -4.71 -0.30 6.47
C VAL A 85 -5.91 0.64 6.50
N GLU A 86 -6.21 1.25 7.64
CA GLU A 86 -7.30 2.22 7.77
C GLU A 86 -7.08 3.42 6.83
N ASP A 87 -5.86 3.92 6.77
CA ASP A 87 -5.52 5.02 5.87
C ASP A 87 -5.75 4.63 4.41
N LEU A 88 -5.41 3.40 4.05
CA LEU A 88 -5.65 2.89 2.70
C LEU A 88 -7.14 2.76 2.41
N VAL A 89 -7.93 2.24 3.35
CA VAL A 89 -9.38 2.12 3.19
C VAL A 89 -10.00 3.50 2.97
N THR A 90 -9.59 4.49 3.76
CA THR A 90 -10.07 5.86 3.61
C THR A 90 -9.79 6.39 2.20
N THR A 91 -8.58 6.12 1.69
CA THR A 91 -8.18 6.53 0.36
C THR A 91 -9.03 5.84 -0.71
N LEU A 92 -9.22 4.53 -0.58
CA LEU A 92 -10.02 3.76 -1.55
C LEU A 92 -11.47 4.23 -1.57
N ASP A 93 -12.03 4.57 -0.42
CA ASP A 93 -13.38 5.10 -0.33
C ASP A 93 -13.48 6.46 -1.01
N LYS A 94 -12.47 7.30 -0.87
CA LYS A 94 -12.42 8.60 -1.53
C LYS A 94 -12.48 8.45 -3.06
N PHE A 95 -11.83 7.44 -3.61
CA PHE A 95 -11.85 7.16 -5.04
C PHE A 95 -13.04 6.31 -5.48
N GLN A 96 -13.94 6.00 -4.53
CA GLN A 96 -15.17 5.24 -4.80
C GLN A 96 -14.88 3.85 -5.39
N VAL A 97 -13.82 3.23 -4.90
CA VAL A 97 -13.45 1.87 -5.30
C VAL A 97 -14.53 0.89 -4.80
N ALA A 98 -14.97 -0.01 -5.68
CA ALA A 98 -16.00 -0.98 -5.32
C ALA A 98 -15.52 -1.92 -4.22
N GLN A 99 -16.47 -2.39 -3.39
CA GLN A 99 -16.14 -3.24 -2.25
C GLN A 99 -15.37 -4.50 -2.64
N ALA A 100 -15.72 -5.12 -3.77
CA ALA A 100 -15.03 -6.32 -4.24
C ALA A 100 -13.54 -6.06 -4.51
N GLU A 101 -13.23 -4.95 -5.14
CA GLU A 101 -11.84 -4.55 -5.44
C GLU A 101 -11.09 -4.17 -4.17
N LYS A 102 -11.75 -3.47 -3.23
CA LYS A 102 -11.15 -3.16 -1.93
C LYS A 102 -10.79 -4.44 -1.18
N ASP A 103 -11.71 -5.40 -1.14
CA ASP A 103 -11.50 -6.66 -0.42
C ASP A 103 -10.33 -7.45 -1.01
N GLU A 104 -10.24 -7.51 -2.34
CA GLU A 104 -9.13 -8.20 -2.99
C GLU A 104 -7.79 -7.54 -2.69
N LEU A 105 -7.73 -6.21 -2.76
CA LEU A 105 -6.50 -5.48 -2.50
C LEU A 105 -6.08 -5.61 -1.04
N LEU A 106 -7.03 -5.45 -0.12
CA LEU A 106 -6.75 -5.57 1.31
C LEU A 106 -6.34 -6.99 1.68
N GLY A 107 -6.93 -7.99 1.03
CA GLY A 107 -6.53 -9.39 1.21
C GLY A 107 -5.09 -9.64 0.78
N ALA A 108 -4.69 -9.07 -0.35
CA ALA A 108 -3.32 -9.21 -0.84
C ALA A 108 -2.32 -8.55 0.13
N LEU A 109 -2.65 -7.36 0.62
CA LEU A 109 -1.79 -6.64 1.57
C LEU A 109 -1.78 -7.31 2.94
N GLY A 110 -2.91 -7.85 3.38
CA GLY A 110 -3.02 -8.59 4.64
C GLY A 110 -2.13 -9.83 4.64
N GLY A 111 -1.94 -10.45 3.48
CA GLY A 111 -1.04 -11.58 3.33
C GLY A 111 0.44 -11.23 3.58
N MET A 112 0.79 -9.95 3.53
CA MET A 112 2.15 -9.47 3.78
C MET A 112 2.38 -9.10 5.25
N LYS A 113 1.35 -9.11 6.08
CA LYS A 113 1.45 -8.68 7.48
C LYS A 113 2.54 -9.44 8.22
N GLY A 114 2.64 -10.75 8.03
CA GLY A 114 3.65 -11.57 8.68
C GLY A 114 5.08 -11.18 8.33
N ASP A 115 5.28 -10.58 7.16
CA ASP A 115 6.60 -10.13 6.70
C ASP A 115 6.93 -8.72 7.19
N ILE A 116 5.95 -8.00 7.71
CA ILE A 116 6.08 -6.59 8.07
C ILE A 116 6.07 -6.39 9.59
N VAL A 117 5.09 -6.98 10.27
CA VAL A 117 4.91 -6.81 11.71
C VAL A 117 5.94 -7.61 12.49
N GLY A 118 6.55 -6.96 13.48
CA GLY A 118 7.51 -7.61 14.36
C GLY A 118 8.90 -7.84 13.78
N LYS A 119 9.18 -7.23 12.64
CA LYS A 119 10.51 -7.33 12.02
C LYS A 119 11.34 -6.11 12.37
#